data_e79456f14077e3d42352b2b991976f91
#
_entry.id   e79456f14077e3d42352b2b991976f91
#
_cell.length_a   1.000
_cell.length_b   1.000
_cell.length_c   1.000
_cell.angle_alpha   90.00
_cell.angle_beta   90.00
_cell.angle_gamma   90.00
#
_symmetry.space_group_name_H-M   'P 1'
#
loop_
_entity.id
_entity.type
_entity.pdbx_description
1 polymer ?
#
loop_
_entity_poly.entity_id
_entity_poly.type
_entity_poly.pdbx_seq_one_letter_code
_entity_poly.pdbx_strand_id
1 'polypeptide(L)'
;DFRPDYLFLGTVVKKLGTPLVLALTATATKEVEADICRILFSDRKIDKVRCSVDRPNIFLDIEEVENDAQKDELLIGLVEKMRGPGLIYFSSKKKADETSRMLGRKTGLRVAAYHAGMLFDERYSVLQQFLHGELDVVCATSAFGMGINKPDIRYVIHYHIPLDLENYVQEFGRCSRDGKQGRIFRKRERPIFAYL
;
A
#
# COMPACT_ATOMS: atom_id res chain seq x y z
N ASP A 1 -4.35 0.14 19.21
CA ASP A 1 -3.57 -0.93 19.89
C ASP A 1 -2.22 -1.20 19.26
N PHE A 2 -1.93 -0.58 18.14
CA PHE A 2 -0.68 -0.84 17.39
C PHE A 2 0.57 -0.33 18.12
N ARG A 3 0.48 0.78 18.84
CA ARG A 3 1.55 1.35 19.66
C ARG A 3 0.99 1.98 20.92
N PRO A 4 0.97 1.27 22.04
CA PRO A 4 0.46 1.78 23.32
C PRO A 4 1.14 3.10 23.76
N ASP A 5 2.38 3.31 23.31
CA ASP A 5 3.16 4.52 23.62
C ASP A 5 2.47 5.82 23.13
N TYR A 6 1.64 5.77 22.09
CA TYR A 6 0.87 6.93 21.66
C TYR A 6 -0.08 7.47 22.72
N LEU A 7 -0.56 6.61 23.63
CA LEU A 7 -1.41 7.02 24.74
C LEU A 7 -0.67 7.95 25.73
N PHE A 8 0.65 7.84 25.80
CA PHE A 8 1.47 8.67 26.70
C PHE A 8 1.85 10.03 26.09
N LEU A 9 1.62 10.25 24.78
CA LEU A 9 2.01 11.49 24.12
C LEU A 9 1.37 12.74 24.76
N GLY A 10 0.12 12.63 25.21
CA GLY A 10 -0.55 13.71 25.93
C GLY A 10 0.19 14.13 27.22
N THR A 11 0.74 13.15 27.94
CA THR A 11 1.57 13.40 29.13
C THR A 11 2.88 14.06 28.76
N VAL A 12 3.52 13.63 27.66
CA VAL A 12 4.75 14.23 27.14
C VAL A 12 4.52 15.69 26.75
N VAL A 13 3.45 15.97 26.01
CA VAL A 13 3.07 17.34 25.61
C VAL A 13 2.91 18.26 26.82
N LYS A 14 2.24 17.77 27.88
CA LYS A 14 2.09 18.52 29.13
C LYS A 14 3.43 18.79 29.82
N LYS A 15 4.30 17.77 29.90
CA LYS A 15 5.65 17.92 30.53
C LYS A 15 6.55 18.89 29.77
N LEU A 16 6.38 19.00 28.45
CA LEU A 16 7.11 19.96 27.63
C LEU A 16 6.56 21.39 27.65
N GLY A 17 5.65 21.72 28.58
CA GLY A 17 5.06 23.04 28.66
C GLY A 17 4.07 23.35 27.56
N THR A 18 3.42 22.32 27.01
CA THR A 18 2.36 22.45 26.01
C THR A 18 2.78 23.16 24.72
N PRO A 19 3.79 22.66 24.00
CA PRO A 19 4.28 23.25 22.75
C PRO A 19 3.20 23.20 21.66
N LEU A 20 3.48 23.84 20.52
CA LEU A 20 2.69 23.64 19.30
C LEU A 20 2.81 22.18 18.86
N VAL A 21 1.65 21.55 18.65
CA VAL A 21 1.58 20.14 18.22
C VAL A 21 0.91 20.08 16.86
N LEU A 22 1.55 19.40 15.92
CA LEU A 22 0.99 19.06 14.61
C LEU A 22 0.80 17.53 14.54
N ALA A 23 -0.45 17.08 14.41
CA ALA A 23 -0.77 15.67 14.18
C ALA A 23 -1.16 15.47 12.71
N LEU A 24 -0.48 14.55 12.03
CA LEU A 24 -0.71 14.24 10.63
C LEU A 24 -1.08 12.77 10.47
N THR A 25 -2.12 12.50 9.70
CA THR A 25 -2.51 11.13 9.32
C THR A 25 -3.11 11.12 7.92
N ALA A 26 -2.84 10.07 7.18
CA ALA A 26 -3.44 9.83 5.85
C ALA A 26 -4.78 9.08 5.95
N THR A 27 -5.00 8.34 7.03
CA THR A 27 -6.12 7.40 7.20
C THR A 27 -6.63 7.44 8.63
N ALA A 28 -7.37 8.47 9.01
CA ALA A 28 -8.04 8.50 10.32
C ALA A 28 -9.54 8.24 10.17
N THR A 29 -10.05 7.22 10.85
CA THR A 29 -11.48 7.09 11.09
C THR A 29 -11.94 8.20 12.03
N LYS A 30 -13.27 8.40 12.11
CA LYS A 30 -13.81 9.42 13.05
C LYS A 30 -13.44 9.10 14.50
N GLU A 31 -13.38 7.82 14.87
CA GLU A 31 -12.99 7.34 16.19
C GLU A 31 -11.53 7.67 16.49
N VAL A 32 -10.62 7.35 15.56
CA VAL A 32 -9.18 7.63 15.69
C VAL A 32 -8.93 9.13 15.77
N GLU A 33 -9.63 9.93 14.97
CA GLU A 33 -9.55 11.39 15.06
C GLU A 33 -9.99 11.92 16.44
N ALA A 34 -11.12 11.40 16.96
CA ALA A 34 -11.61 11.78 18.28
C ALA A 34 -10.59 11.43 19.39
N ASP A 35 -9.96 10.26 19.30
CA ASP A 35 -8.92 9.82 20.22
C ASP A 35 -7.66 10.72 20.14
N ILE A 36 -7.20 11.06 18.95
CA ILE A 36 -6.08 11.99 18.75
C ILE A 36 -6.42 13.34 19.40
N CYS A 37 -7.60 13.87 19.15
CA CYS A 37 -8.04 15.13 19.74
C CYS A 37 -8.06 15.06 21.26
N ARG A 38 -8.62 14.00 21.84
CA ARG A 38 -8.72 13.78 23.27
C ARG A 38 -7.34 13.64 23.94
N ILE A 39 -6.43 12.87 23.33
CA ILE A 39 -5.13 12.53 23.93
C ILE A 39 -4.16 13.70 23.82
N LEU A 40 -4.04 14.30 22.63
CA LEU A 40 -3.00 15.30 22.38
C LEU A 40 -3.43 16.73 22.69
N PHE A 41 -4.70 17.04 22.53
CA PHE A 41 -5.16 18.43 22.58
C PHE A 41 -6.08 18.72 23.77
N SER A 42 -6.70 17.70 24.39
CA SER A 42 -7.58 17.83 25.56
C SER A 42 -8.58 18.99 25.43
N ASP A 43 -8.31 20.12 26.09
CA ASP A 43 -9.21 21.27 26.17
C ASP A 43 -8.80 22.44 25.27
N ARG A 44 -7.90 22.20 24.29
CA ARG A 44 -7.41 23.23 23.38
C ARG A 44 -8.28 23.37 22.14
N LYS A 45 -8.37 24.60 21.64
CA LYS A 45 -8.89 24.83 20.29
C LYS A 45 -7.97 24.20 19.26
N ILE A 46 -8.54 23.42 18.34
CA ILE A 46 -7.82 22.68 17.32
C ILE A 46 -8.26 23.20 15.95
N ASP A 47 -7.29 23.56 15.12
CA ASP A 47 -7.54 23.79 13.71
C ASP A 47 -7.41 22.49 12.95
N LYS A 48 -8.50 22.04 12.30
CA LYS A 48 -8.55 20.79 11.55
C LYS A 48 -8.54 21.10 10.06
N VAL A 49 -7.53 20.59 9.38
CA VAL A 49 -7.45 20.64 7.92
C VAL A 49 -7.73 19.23 7.37
N ARG A 50 -8.75 19.11 6.56
CA ARG A 50 -9.11 17.86 5.87
C ARG A 50 -9.03 18.07 4.37
N CYS A 51 -8.29 17.22 3.70
CA CYS A 51 -8.31 17.13 2.24
C CYS A 51 -9.23 16.00 1.82
N SER A 52 -9.80 16.09 0.63
CA SER A 52 -10.54 14.97 0.04
C SER A 52 -9.61 13.77 -0.13
N VAL A 53 -10.11 12.59 0.24
CA VAL A 53 -9.44 11.32 -0.03
C VAL A 53 -9.76 10.79 -1.43
N ASP A 54 -10.64 11.48 -2.14
CA ASP A 54 -11.01 11.11 -3.50
C ASP A 54 -9.83 11.26 -4.46
N ARG A 55 -9.66 10.26 -5.30
CA ARG A 55 -8.57 10.15 -6.28
C ARG A 55 -9.19 9.92 -7.68
N PRO A 56 -9.75 10.96 -8.31
CA PRO A 56 -10.46 10.81 -9.58
C PRO A 56 -9.56 10.34 -10.74
N ASN A 57 -8.25 10.41 -10.55
CA ASN A 57 -7.26 9.91 -11.50
C ASN A 57 -6.97 8.40 -11.37
N ILE A 58 -7.60 7.70 -10.42
CA ILE A 58 -7.36 6.26 -10.17
C ILE A 58 -8.62 5.47 -10.52
N PHE A 59 -8.46 4.49 -11.40
CA PHE A 59 -9.52 3.54 -11.76
C PHE A 59 -9.37 2.26 -10.96
N LEU A 60 -10.48 1.78 -10.39
CA LEU A 60 -10.56 0.54 -9.62
C LEU A 60 -11.20 -0.54 -10.49
N ASP A 61 -10.46 -1.59 -10.78
CA ASP A 61 -10.93 -2.76 -11.50
C ASP A 61 -10.97 -3.99 -10.57
N ILE A 62 -12.02 -4.81 -10.71
CA ILE A 62 -12.17 -6.05 -9.95
C ILE A 62 -12.25 -7.20 -10.93
N GLU A 63 -11.29 -8.12 -10.84
CA GLU A 63 -11.24 -9.31 -11.68
C GLU A 63 -11.65 -10.54 -10.86
N GLU A 64 -12.59 -11.31 -11.35
CA GLU A 64 -12.98 -12.58 -10.73
C GLU A 64 -12.12 -13.72 -11.29
N VAL A 65 -11.64 -14.58 -10.39
CA VAL A 65 -10.82 -15.74 -10.71
C VAL A 65 -11.31 -16.95 -9.95
N GLU A 66 -11.19 -18.12 -10.55
CA GLU A 66 -11.68 -19.39 -9.98
C GLU A 66 -10.58 -20.17 -9.25
N ASN A 67 -9.33 -20.00 -9.67
CA ASN A 67 -8.19 -20.72 -9.10
C ASN A 67 -6.87 -19.97 -9.29
N ASP A 68 -5.82 -20.44 -8.62
CA ASP A 68 -4.50 -19.81 -8.64
C ASP A 68 -3.83 -19.83 -10.03
N ALA A 69 -4.09 -20.82 -10.87
CA ALA A 69 -3.53 -20.87 -12.22
C ALA A 69 -4.09 -19.75 -13.10
N GLN A 70 -5.41 -19.55 -13.10
CA GLN A 70 -6.05 -18.40 -13.77
C GLN A 70 -5.57 -17.07 -13.20
N LYS A 71 -5.32 -17.02 -11.89
CA LYS A 71 -4.82 -15.84 -11.21
C LYS A 71 -3.43 -15.44 -11.72
N ASP A 72 -2.54 -16.42 -11.90
CA ASP A 72 -1.20 -16.18 -12.42
C ASP A 72 -1.22 -15.81 -13.92
N GLU A 73 -2.06 -16.44 -14.74
CA GLU A 73 -2.25 -16.09 -16.16
C GLU A 73 -2.81 -14.67 -16.33
N LEU A 74 -3.85 -14.34 -15.57
CA LEU A 74 -4.43 -13.00 -15.59
C LEU A 74 -3.39 -11.95 -15.14
N LEU A 75 -2.58 -12.26 -14.12
CA LEU A 75 -1.54 -11.37 -13.65
C LEU A 75 -0.52 -11.09 -14.76
N ILE A 76 -0.05 -12.12 -15.48
CA ILE A 76 0.87 -11.96 -16.61
C ILE A 76 0.25 -11.04 -17.65
N GLY A 77 -0.97 -11.33 -18.10
CA GLY A 77 -1.65 -10.53 -19.12
C GLY A 77 -1.92 -9.07 -18.70
N LEU A 78 -2.17 -8.82 -17.40
CA LEU A 78 -2.32 -7.45 -16.90
C LEU A 78 -0.99 -6.71 -16.93
N VAL A 79 0.08 -7.31 -16.41
CA VAL A 79 1.40 -6.68 -16.33
C VAL A 79 1.98 -6.38 -17.70
N GLU A 80 1.77 -7.25 -18.68
CA GLU A 80 2.21 -7.02 -20.08
C GLU A 80 1.47 -5.86 -20.77
N LYS A 81 0.19 -5.66 -20.43
CA LYS A 81 -0.63 -4.56 -20.98
C LYS A 81 -0.36 -3.23 -20.32
N MET A 82 0.07 -3.23 -19.05
CA MET A 82 0.30 -2.00 -18.31
C MET A 82 1.60 -1.32 -18.76
N ARG A 83 1.60 0.00 -18.73
CA ARG A 83 2.77 0.82 -19.03
C ARG A 83 3.23 1.56 -17.79
N GLY A 84 4.54 1.58 -17.56
CA GLY A 84 5.17 2.23 -16.42
C GLY A 84 5.29 1.36 -15.17
N PRO A 85 5.86 1.90 -14.08
CA PRO A 85 6.17 1.11 -12.91
C PRO A 85 4.92 0.65 -12.16
N GLY A 86 4.95 -0.60 -11.68
CA GLY A 86 3.86 -1.25 -10.99
C GLY A 86 4.24 -1.86 -9.64
N LEU A 87 3.24 -1.99 -8.77
CA LEU A 87 3.33 -2.70 -7.50
C LEU A 87 2.34 -3.86 -7.49
N ILE A 88 2.76 -5.01 -6.99
CA ILE A 88 1.89 -6.17 -6.77
C ILE A 88 2.01 -6.58 -5.31
N TYR A 89 0.89 -6.54 -4.57
CA TYR A 89 0.87 -6.85 -3.14
C TYR A 89 0.47 -8.29 -2.86
N PHE A 90 1.21 -8.92 -1.96
CA PHE A 90 1.06 -10.30 -1.52
C PHE A 90 0.97 -10.37 0.01
N SER A 91 0.19 -11.31 0.53
CA SER A 91 0.19 -11.66 1.95
C SER A 91 1.35 -12.59 2.34
N SER A 92 1.96 -13.26 1.36
CA SER A 92 3.02 -14.26 1.56
C SER A 92 4.34 -13.83 0.92
N LYS A 93 5.43 -13.85 1.70
CA LYS A 93 6.80 -13.61 1.24
C LYS A 93 7.19 -14.60 0.13
N LYS A 94 6.91 -15.89 0.37
CA LYS A 94 7.19 -16.98 -0.58
C LYS A 94 6.49 -16.74 -1.92
N LYS A 95 5.20 -16.39 -1.90
CA LYS A 95 4.45 -16.11 -3.14
C LYS A 95 4.98 -14.86 -3.86
N ALA A 96 5.42 -13.83 -3.14
CA ALA A 96 6.06 -12.66 -3.73
C ALA A 96 7.36 -13.04 -4.47
N ASP A 97 8.21 -13.88 -3.86
CA ASP A 97 9.44 -14.38 -4.48
C ASP A 97 9.17 -15.24 -5.71
N GLU A 98 8.24 -16.18 -5.60
CA GLU A 98 7.89 -17.08 -6.69
C GLU A 98 7.32 -16.31 -7.89
N THR A 99 6.40 -15.38 -7.60
CA THR A 99 5.74 -14.57 -8.63
C THR A 99 6.71 -13.59 -9.28
N SER A 100 7.62 -12.98 -8.53
CA SER A 100 8.61 -12.07 -9.12
C SER A 100 9.51 -12.82 -10.13
N ARG A 101 9.97 -14.02 -9.80
CA ARG A 101 10.76 -14.85 -10.70
C ARG A 101 9.95 -15.33 -11.90
N MET A 102 8.69 -15.69 -11.70
CA MET A 102 7.78 -16.11 -12.76
C MET A 102 7.52 -14.99 -13.75
N LEU A 103 7.18 -13.80 -13.27
CA LEU A 103 6.94 -12.62 -14.11
C LEU A 103 8.19 -12.24 -14.90
N GLY A 104 9.35 -12.14 -14.26
CA GLY A 104 10.60 -11.82 -14.97
C GLY A 104 10.93 -12.78 -16.11
N ARG A 105 10.66 -14.08 -15.92
CA ARG A 105 10.87 -15.10 -16.98
C ARG A 105 9.82 -15.05 -18.09
N LYS A 106 8.56 -14.79 -17.75
CA LYS A 106 7.45 -14.87 -18.70
C LYS A 106 7.28 -13.60 -19.53
N THR A 107 7.52 -12.44 -18.94
CA THR A 107 7.25 -11.13 -19.56
C THR A 107 8.50 -10.40 -20.03
N GLY A 108 9.69 -10.84 -19.59
CA GLY A 108 10.94 -10.12 -19.85
C GLY A 108 11.09 -8.78 -19.10
N LEU A 109 10.15 -8.43 -18.23
CA LEU A 109 10.22 -7.24 -17.39
C LEU A 109 11.23 -7.40 -16.25
N ARG A 110 11.78 -6.29 -15.79
CA ARG A 110 12.68 -6.22 -14.64
C ARG A 110 11.84 -6.24 -13.37
N VAL A 111 11.75 -7.40 -12.74
CA VAL A 111 10.88 -7.64 -11.59
C VAL A 111 11.70 -8.06 -10.38
N ALA A 112 11.45 -7.49 -9.24
CA ALA A 112 12.06 -7.89 -7.96
C ALA A 112 11.00 -8.13 -6.88
N ALA A 113 11.34 -8.98 -5.91
CA ALA A 113 10.56 -9.13 -4.69
C ALA A 113 11.02 -8.11 -3.63
N TYR A 114 10.10 -7.73 -2.72
CA TYR A 114 10.40 -6.88 -1.57
C TYR A 114 9.57 -7.29 -0.35
N HIS A 115 10.24 -7.78 0.68
CA HIS A 115 9.56 -8.21 1.92
C HIS A 115 10.50 -8.18 3.14
N ALA A 116 9.94 -8.23 4.32
CA ALA A 116 10.68 -8.16 5.58
C ALA A 116 11.63 -9.37 5.85
N GLY A 117 11.56 -10.43 5.06
CA GLY A 117 12.49 -11.58 5.14
C GLY A 117 13.80 -11.36 4.41
N MET A 118 13.94 -10.30 3.60
CA MET A 118 15.18 -9.95 2.89
C MET A 118 16.14 -9.22 3.83
N LEU A 119 17.43 -9.29 3.55
CA LEU A 119 18.46 -8.51 4.22
C LEU A 119 18.23 -7.00 3.97
N PHE A 120 18.74 -6.18 4.88
CA PHE A 120 18.57 -4.72 4.77
C PHE A 120 19.14 -4.19 3.45
N ASP A 121 20.34 -4.60 3.09
CA ASP A 121 21.03 -4.12 1.88
C ASP A 121 20.30 -4.55 0.60
N GLU A 122 19.74 -5.76 0.58
CA GLU A 122 18.93 -6.25 -0.54
C GLU A 122 17.66 -5.38 -0.70
N ARG A 123 16.95 -5.13 0.40
CA ARG A 123 15.76 -4.25 0.38
C ARG A 123 16.10 -2.85 -0.07
N TYR A 124 17.21 -2.31 0.43
CA TYR A 124 17.68 -0.98 0.05
C TYR A 124 18.00 -0.92 -1.46
N SER A 125 18.70 -1.92 -1.98
CA SER A 125 19.04 -2.03 -3.40
C SER A 125 17.79 -2.09 -4.28
N VAL A 126 16.84 -2.98 -3.97
CA VAL A 126 15.56 -3.11 -4.71
C VAL A 126 14.79 -1.78 -4.69
N LEU A 127 14.75 -1.13 -3.53
CA LEU A 127 14.07 0.17 -3.41
C LEU A 127 14.73 1.23 -4.31
N GLN A 128 16.06 1.36 -4.28
CA GLN A 128 16.77 2.33 -5.10
C GLN A 128 16.58 2.05 -6.59
N GLN A 129 16.71 0.81 -7.02
CA GLN A 129 16.47 0.40 -8.41
C GLN A 129 15.04 0.77 -8.86
N PHE A 130 14.04 0.53 -8.01
CA PHE A 130 12.66 0.89 -8.34
C PHE A 130 12.46 2.40 -8.42
N LEU A 131 13.02 3.17 -7.48
CA LEU A 131 12.94 4.63 -7.48
C LEU A 131 13.57 5.25 -8.74
N HIS A 132 14.72 4.71 -9.19
CA HIS A 132 15.43 5.19 -10.38
C HIS A 132 14.89 4.62 -11.71
N GLY A 133 13.84 3.76 -11.67
CA GLY A 133 13.23 3.21 -12.89
C GLY A 133 14.03 2.06 -13.51
N GLU A 134 14.92 1.44 -12.75
CA GLU A 134 15.66 0.24 -13.16
C GLU A 134 14.83 -1.04 -13.00
N LEU A 135 13.76 -0.99 -12.21
CA LEU A 135 12.75 -2.04 -12.09
C LEU A 135 11.41 -1.55 -12.65
N ASP A 136 10.76 -2.44 -13.38
CA ASP A 136 9.43 -2.20 -13.96
C ASP A 136 8.33 -2.57 -12.97
N VAL A 137 8.55 -3.63 -12.18
CA VAL A 137 7.55 -4.16 -11.23
C VAL A 137 8.21 -4.59 -9.92
N VAL A 138 7.55 -4.29 -8.82
CA VAL A 138 7.93 -4.82 -7.50
C VAL A 138 6.80 -5.70 -6.96
N CYS A 139 7.12 -6.96 -6.65
CA CYS A 139 6.26 -7.91 -5.95
C CYS A 139 6.51 -7.78 -4.44
N ALA A 140 5.59 -7.14 -3.71
CA ALA A 140 5.82 -6.73 -2.34
C ALA A 140 4.84 -7.35 -1.35
N THR A 141 5.26 -7.44 -0.09
CA THR A 141 4.34 -7.54 1.05
C THR A 141 4.07 -6.15 1.63
N SER A 142 3.26 -6.05 2.68
CA SER A 142 3.03 -4.80 3.43
C SER A 142 4.32 -4.12 3.94
N ALA A 143 5.47 -4.83 3.91
CA ALA A 143 6.77 -4.25 4.20
C ALA A 143 7.19 -3.15 3.20
N PHE A 144 6.67 -3.17 1.97
CA PHE A 144 6.82 -2.08 1.00
C PHE A 144 5.80 -0.99 1.35
N GLY A 145 6.12 -0.21 2.36
CA GLY A 145 5.16 0.64 3.03
C GLY A 145 5.68 2.05 3.29
N MET A 146 5.73 2.43 4.55
CA MET A 146 6.05 3.79 5.00
C MET A 146 7.37 4.30 4.43
N GLY A 147 7.39 5.59 4.06
CA GLY A 147 8.60 6.27 3.58
C GLY A 147 8.91 6.12 2.10
N ILE A 148 8.17 5.31 1.34
CA ILE A 148 8.41 5.15 -0.10
C ILE A 148 7.61 6.20 -0.87
N ASN A 149 8.32 7.09 -1.55
CA ASN A 149 7.74 8.13 -2.37
C ASN A 149 8.21 8.01 -3.82
N LYS A 150 7.46 7.24 -4.62
CA LYS A 150 7.58 7.17 -6.08
C LYS A 150 6.26 7.66 -6.68
N PRO A 151 6.21 8.87 -7.23
CA PRO A 151 4.94 9.48 -7.64
C PRO A 151 4.34 8.88 -8.90
N ASP A 152 5.14 8.23 -9.71
CA ASP A 152 4.80 7.73 -11.04
C ASP A 152 4.41 6.25 -11.10
N ILE A 153 4.05 5.63 -9.98
CA ILE A 153 3.52 4.25 -9.96
C ILE A 153 2.20 4.24 -10.74
N ARG A 154 2.15 3.51 -11.84
CA ARG A 154 1.00 3.51 -12.77
C ARG A 154 -0.09 2.53 -12.41
N TYR A 155 0.27 1.44 -11.73
CA TYR A 155 -0.72 0.45 -11.29
C TYR A 155 -0.32 -0.22 -9.98
N VAL A 156 -1.36 -0.62 -9.24
CA VAL A 156 -1.24 -1.44 -8.04
C VAL A 156 -2.17 -2.64 -8.20
N ILE A 157 -1.64 -3.83 -8.01
CA ILE A 157 -2.40 -5.09 -8.08
C ILE A 157 -2.37 -5.76 -6.71
N HIS A 158 -3.53 -6.03 -6.15
CA HIS A 158 -3.64 -6.86 -4.95
C HIS A 158 -3.85 -8.30 -5.34
N TYR A 159 -2.74 -9.07 -5.35
CA TYR A 159 -2.80 -10.52 -5.58
C TYR A 159 -3.54 -11.22 -4.43
N HIS A 160 -3.31 -10.76 -3.20
CA HIS A 160 -4.13 -11.03 -2.03
C HIS A 160 -4.66 -9.71 -1.49
N ILE A 161 -5.91 -9.72 -1.03
CA ILE A 161 -6.54 -8.54 -0.44
C ILE A 161 -6.00 -8.36 0.98
N PRO A 162 -5.63 -7.15 1.40
CA PRO A 162 -5.30 -6.86 2.79
C PRO A 162 -6.47 -7.19 3.73
N LEU A 163 -6.14 -7.54 4.97
CA LEU A 163 -7.14 -7.92 5.99
C LEU A 163 -8.01 -6.75 6.44
N ASP A 164 -7.52 -5.53 6.31
CA ASP A 164 -8.21 -4.31 6.72
C ASP A 164 -8.20 -3.24 5.63
N LEU A 165 -9.18 -2.36 5.72
CA LEU A 165 -9.39 -1.28 4.77
C LEU A 165 -8.28 -0.23 4.82
N GLU A 166 -7.70 0.01 5.99
CA GLU A 166 -6.65 1.02 6.17
C GLU A 166 -5.39 0.62 5.40
N ASN A 167 -4.94 -0.62 5.52
CA ASN A 167 -3.84 -1.15 4.74
C ASN A 167 -4.15 -1.11 3.24
N TYR A 168 -5.38 -1.50 2.84
CA TYR A 168 -5.80 -1.42 1.45
C TYR A 168 -5.67 0.01 0.89
N VAL A 169 -6.19 1.00 1.62
CA VAL A 169 -6.11 2.42 1.21
C VAL A 169 -4.66 2.92 1.17
N GLN A 170 -3.83 2.52 2.12
CA GLN A 170 -2.40 2.89 2.13
C GLN A 170 -1.63 2.28 0.96
N GLU A 171 -1.92 1.04 0.59
CA GLU A 171 -1.26 0.33 -0.50
C GLU A 171 -1.67 0.92 -1.85
N PHE A 172 -2.96 1.06 -2.13
CA PHE A 172 -3.40 1.67 -3.38
C PHE A 172 -3.12 3.18 -3.46
N GLY A 173 -3.09 3.88 -2.33
CA GLY A 173 -2.76 5.30 -2.24
C GLY A 173 -1.35 5.66 -2.74
N ARG A 174 -0.51 4.66 -3.07
CA ARG A 174 0.78 4.85 -3.73
C ARG A 174 0.65 5.06 -5.23
N CYS A 175 -0.47 4.66 -5.83
CA CYS A 175 -0.72 4.79 -7.25
C CYS A 175 -0.83 6.26 -7.66
N SER A 176 -0.12 6.64 -8.71
CA SER A 176 -0.30 7.91 -9.45
C SER A 176 -0.38 9.16 -8.57
N ARG A 177 0.56 9.33 -7.65
CA ARG A 177 0.67 10.52 -6.80
C ARG A 177 1.00 11.79 -7.59
N ASP A 178 1.49 11.66 -8.82
CA ASP A 178 1.73 12.76 -9.76
C ASP A 178 0.47 13.28 -10.46
N GLY A 179 -0.71 12.76 -10.09
CA GLY A 179 -2.00 13.17 -10.66
C GLY A 179 -2.34 12.58 -12.03
N LYS A 180 -1.42 11.84 -12.66
CA LYS A 180 -1.69 11.14 -13.92
C LYS A 180 -2.62 9.94 -13.68
N GLN A 181 -3.15 9.38 -14.76
CA GLN A 181 -4.00 8.20 -14.67
C GLN A 181 -3.27 7.00 -14.10
N GLY A 182 -3.92 6.29 -13.20
CA GLY A 182 -3.47 5.05 -12.61
C GLY A 182 -4.57 4.02 -12.50
N ARG A 183 -4.21 2.77 -12.36
CA ARG A 183 -5.15 1.66 -12.23
C ARG A 183 -4.84 0.81 -11.02
N ILE A 184 -5.89 0.34 -10.38
CA ILE A 184 -5.82 -0.59 -9.26
C ILE A 184 -6.64 -1.81 -9.63
N PHE A 185 -5.99 -2.96 -9.53
CA PHE A 185 -6.65 -4.24 -9.77
C PHE A 185 -6.77 -5.00 -8.46
N ARG A 186 -7.97 -5.45 -8.18
CA ARG A 186 -8.28 -6.34 -7.08
C ARG A 186 -8.81 -7.64 -7.63
N LYS A 187 -8.28 -8.75 -7.15
CA LYS A 187 -8.77 -10.07 -7.48
C LYS A 187 -9.79 -10.54 -6.43
N ARG A 188 -10.91 -11.06 -6.88
CA ARG A 188 -11.91 -11.68 -6.04
C ARG A 188 -12.02 -13.15 -6.40
N GLU A 189 -11.78 -14.01 -5.44
CA GLU A 189 -12.12 -15.42 -5.56
C GLU A 189 -13.64 -15.57 -5.43
N ARG A 190 -14.28 -16.28 -6.35
CA ARG A 190 -15.70 -16.64 -6.20
C ARG A 190 -15.81 -17.50 -4.94
N PRO A 191 -16.68 -17.17 -3.99
CA PRO A 191 -16.95 -18.08 -2.88
C PRO A 191 -17.51 -19.38 -3.47
N ILE A 192 -16.94 -20.53 -3.05
CA ILE A 192 -17.39 -21.88 -3.45
C ILE A 192 -18.85 -22.15 -3.06
N PHE A 193 -19.45 -21.28 -2.24
CA PHE A 193 -20.82 -21.38 -1.73
C PHE A 193 -21.68 -20.18 -2.13
N ALA A 194 -21.96 -20.07 -3.43
CA ALA A 194 -23.01 -19.16 -3.91
C ALA A 194 -24.13 -19.92 -4.66
N TYR A 195 -24.44 -21.13 -4.19
CA TYR A 195 -25.65 -21.86 -4.58
C TYR A 195 -26.21 -22.57 -3.35
N LEU A 196 -27.02 -21.87 -2.58
CA LEU A 196 -28.15 -22.41 -1.80
C LEU A 196 -29.26 -21.37 -1.85
#